data_d93572255596d3d6c5591f90fd569cf8
#
_entry.id   d93572255596d3d6c5591f90fd569cf8
#
_cell.length_a   1.000
_cell.length_b   1.000
_cell.length_c   1.000
_cell.angle_alpha   90.00
_cell.angle_beta   90.00
_cell.angle_gamma   90.00
#
_symmetry.space_group_name_H-M   'P 1'
#
loop_
_entity.id
_entity.type
_entity.pdbx_description
1 polymer ?
#
loop_
_entity_poly.entity_id
_entity_poly.type
_entity_poly.pdbx_seq_one_letter_code
_entity_poly.pdbx_strand_id
1 'polypeptide(L)'
;MPPLRAWWHSLGTDRQASYLQQELGLSPLELAELDEAGIYRAIVEAHLASPAQLALLPLADWTATDEQLWLQRPEEEQINHPEDPHQYWRYRFPLALSELVSKQPDWCCYIRHIIHSASRIPTL
;
A
#
# COMPACT_ATOMS: atom_id res chain seq x y z
N MET A 1 -4.40 1.78 -13.42
CA MET A 1 -3.22 2.08 -12.60
C MET A 1 -2.78 0.79 -11.91
N PRO A 2 -1.52 0.39 -11.97
CA PRO A 2 -1.08 -0.83 -11.30
C PRO A 2 -1.16 -0.67 -9.77
N PRO A 3 -1.30 -1.76 -9.01
CA PRO A 3 -1.23 -1.73 -7.56
C PRO A 3 0.15 -1.27 -7.08
N LEU A 4 0.22 -0.77 -5.86
CA LEU A 4 1.41 -0.12 -5.30
C LEU A 4 2.69 -0.96 -5.45
N ARG A 5 2.63 -2.25 -5.12
CA ARG A 5 3.79 -3.13 -5.24
C ARG A 5 4.26 -3.29 -6.70
N ALA A 6 3.34 -3.54 -7.63
CA ALA A 6 3.67 -3.66 -9.04
C ALA A 6 4.23 -2.35 -9.61
N TRP A 7 3.66 -1.21 -9.23
CA TRP A 7 4.19 0.09 -9.61
C TRP A 7 5.62 0.29 -9.07
N TRP A 8 5.85 0.01 -7.79
CA TRP A 8 7.15 0.16 -7.16
C TRP A 8 8.23 -0.68 -7.85
N HIS A 9 7.93 -1.94 -8.11
CA HIS A 9 8.85 -2.84 -8.82
C HIS A 9 9.10 -2.44 -10.29
N SER A 10 8.19 -1.71 -10.90
CA SER A 10 8.38 -1.16 -12.26
C SER A 10 9.36 0.02 -12.31
N LEU A 11 9.65 0.64 -11.19
CA LEU A 11 10.62 1.73 -11.11
C LEU A 11 12.04 1.18 -11.08
N GLY A 12 12.95 1.83 -11.79
CA GLY A 12 14.39 1.58 -11.62
C GLY A 12 14.92 2.13 -10.29
N THR A 13 16.04 1.59 -9.84
CA THR A 13 16.67 1.94 -8.55
C THR A 13 16.84 3.45 -8.33
N ASP A 14 17.26 4.17 -9.38
CA ASP A 14 17.45 5.63 -9.29
C ASP A 14 16.13 6.37 -9.08
N ARG A 15 15.06 5.92 -9.73
CA ARG A 15 13.73 6.51 -9.54
C ARG A 15 13.14 6.20 -8.18
N GLN A 16 13.36 4.99 -7.67
CA GLN A 16 12.96 4.61 -6.32
C GLN A 16 13.65 5.50 -5.29
N ALA A 17 14.97 5.66 -5.38
CA ALA A 17 15.74 6.53 -4.48
C ALA A 17 15.29 8.00 -4.57
N SER A 18 15.11 8.50 -5.78
CA SER A 18 14.62 9.86 -6.01
C SER A 18 13.25 10.10 -5.40
N TYR A 19 12.31 9.16 -5.60
CA TYR A 19 10.96 9.24 -5.04
C TYR A 19 10.99 9.31 -3.50
N LEU A 20 11.73 8.41 -2.86
CA LEU A 20 11.81 8.34 -1.40
C LEU A 20 12.42 9.61 -0.80
N GLN A 21 13.43 10.19 -1.45
CA GLN A 21 14.09 11.40 -0.97
C GLN A 21 13.30 12.67 -1.28
N GLN A 22 12.80 12.82 -2.50
CA GLN A 22 12.20 14.07 -2.95
C GLN A 22 10.71 14.18 -2.62
N GLU A 23 9.96 13.09 -2.76
CA GLU A 23 8.51 13.09 -2.53
C GLU A 23 8.16 12.75 -1.08
N LEU A 24 8.87 11.82 -0.45
CA LEU A 24 8.63 11.45 0.95
C LEU A 24 9.55 12.16 1.95
N GLY A 25 10.61 12.83 1.47
CA GLY A 25 11.53 13.58 2.31
C GLY A 25 12.37 12.69 3.25
N LEU A 26 12.54 11.41 2.93
CA LEU A 26 13.29 10.48 3.76
C LEU A 26 14.80 10.71 3.61
N SER A 27 15.50 10.74 4.74
CA SER A 27 16.96 10.82 4.77
C SER A 27 17.60 9.49 4.34
N PRO A 28 18.87 9.49 3.89
CA PRO A 28 19.59 8.26 3.57
C PRO A 28 19.67 7.26 4.74
N LEU A 29 19.69 7.76 5.97
CA LEU A 29 19.70 6.91 7.17
C LEU A 29 18.37 6.20 7.37
N GLU A 30 17.27 6.92 7.26
CA GLU A 30 15.92 6.34 7.33
C GLU A 30 15.70 5.30 6.24
N LEU A 31 16.17 5.58 5.02
CA LEU A 31 16.09 4.65 3.89
C LEU A 31 16.83 3.34 4.14
N ALA A 32 17.97 3.39 4.83
CA ALA A 32 18.78 2.20 5.12
C ALA A 32 18.12 1.26 6.13
N GLU A 33 17.17 1.76 6.93
CA GLU A 33 16.47 1.01 7.96
C GLU A 33 15.11 0.46 7.49
N LEU A 34 14.61 0.90 6.32
CA LEU A 34 13.32 0.46 5.80
C LEU A 34 13.44 -0.85 5.03
N ASP A 35 12.65 -1.83 5.40
CA ASP A 35 12.30 -2.96 4.56
C ASP A 35 11.28 -2.55 3.49
N GLU A 36 10.96 -3.46 2.59
CA GLU A 36 10.02 -3.19 1.50
C GLU A 36 8.61 -2.83 2.01
N ALA A 37 8.12 -3.52 3.03
CA ALA A 37 6.84 -3.19 3.66
C ALA A 37 6.87 -1.81 4.32
N GLY A 38 8.00 -1.42 4.92
CA GLY A 38 8.23 -0.10 5.48
C GLY A 38 8.14 1.02 4.43
N ILE A 39 8.66 0.78 3.23
CA ILE A 39 8.51 1.70 2.10
C ILE A 39 7.05 1.90 1.74
N TYR A 40 6.27 0.82 1.62
CA TYR A 40 4.85 0.92 1.31
C TYR A 40 4.06 1.61 2.43
N ARG A 41 4.40 1.37 3.69
CA ARG A 41 3.84 2.10 4.83
C ARG A 41 4.09 3.60 4.70
N ALA A 42 5.31 4.02 4.42
CA ALA A 42 5.64 5.43 4.24
C ALA A 42 4.84 6.07 3.10
N ILE A 43 4.65 5.37 1.98
CA ILE A 43 3.86 5.85 0.84
C ILE A 43 2.39 6.00 1.23
N VAL A 44 1.79 5.00 1.86
CA VAL A 44 0.38 5.04 2.29
C VAL A 44 0.15 6.14 3.32
N GLU A 45 1.03 6.28 4.30
CA GLU A 45 0.95 7.34 5.32
C GLU A 45 1.07 8.74 4.70
N ALA A 46 1.95 8.93 3.72
CA ALA A 46 2.08 10.19 2.99
C ALA A 46 0.78 10.54 2.22
N HIS A 47 0.12 9.56 1.61
CA HIS A 47 -1.18 9.77 0.97
C HIS A 47 -2.26 10.17 1.97
N LEU A 48 -2.29 9.55 3.15
CA LEU A 48 -3.24 9.90 4.21
C LEU A 48 -2.96 11.29 4.80
N ALA A 49 -1.69 11.68 4.90
CA ALA A 49 -1.28 12.99 5.41
C ALA A 49 -1.49 14.13 4.39
N SER A 50 -1.81 13.81 3.13
CA SER A 50 -2.03 14.82 2.10
C SER A 50 -3.20 15.74 2.46
N PRO A 51 -3.23 17.01 1.96
CA PRO A 51 -4.32 17.96 2.23
C PRO A 51 -5.62 17.64 1.49
N ALA A 52 -5.67 16.57 0.70
CA ALA A 52 -6.87 16.15 0.00
C ALA A 52 -8.00 15.82 0.98
N GLN A 53 -9.23 16.24 0.68
CA GLN A 53 -10.39 15.96 1.52
C GLN A 53 -10.73 14.45 1.57
N LEU A 54 -10.44 13.73 0.50
CA LEU A 54 -10.72 12.32 0.36
C LEU A 54 -9.47 11.59 -0.15
N ALA A 55 -9.10 10.50 0.51
CA ALA A 55 -8.07 9.58 0.06
C ALA A 55 -8.71 8.21 -0.20
N LEU A 56 -8.65 7.76 -1.46
CA LEU A 56 -9.15 6.45 -1.89
C LEU A 56 -7.97 5.60 -2.33
N LEU A 57 -7.74 4.51 -1.62
CA LEU A 57 -6.68 3.55 -1.92
C LEU A 57 -7.32 2.19 -2.21
N PRO A 58 -6.89 1.50 -3.28
CA PRO A 58 -7.29 0.12 -3.53
C PRO A 58 -6.91 -0.80 -2.36
N LEU A 59 -7.63 -1.90 -2.17
CA LEU A 59 -7.30 -2.86 -1.11
C LEU A 59 -5.86 -3.37 -1.23
N ALA A 60 -5.37 -3.60 -2.44
CA ALA A 60 -4.00 -4.05 -2.69
C ALA A 60 -2.95 -3.06 -2.18
N ASP A 61 -3.22 -1.76 -2.20
CA ASP A 61 -2.30 -0.75 -1.67
C ASP A 61 -2.27 -0.77 -0.14
N TRP A 62 -3.41 -1.02 0.50
CA TRP A 62 -3.47 -1.22 1.95
C TRP A 62 -2.71 -2.49 2.38
N THR A 63 -2.92 -3.60 1.67
CA THR A 63 -2.27 -4.88 2.00
C THR A 63 -0.78 -4.90 1.66
N ALA A 64 -0.30 -4.02 0.78
CA ALA A 64 1.12 -3.84 0.52
C ALA A 64 1.94 -3.51 1.79
N THR A 65 1.29 -2.93 2.81
CA THR A 65 1.92 -2.56 4.08
C THR A 65 2.28 -3.73 5.00
N ASP A 66 1.90 -4.98 4.65
CA ASP A 66 2.20 -6.18 5.44
C ASP A 66 2.51 -7.37 4.52
N GLU A 67 3.72 -7.91 4.63
CA GLU A 67 4.21 -9.02 3.81
C GLU A 67 3.34 -10.29 3.90
N GLN A 68 2.69 -10.52 5.03
CA GLN A 68 1.82 -11.69 5.22
C GLN A 68 0.54 -11.64 4.37
N LEU A 69 0.21 -10.46 3.84
CA LEU A 69 -0.96 -10.22 2.99
C LEU A 69 -0.62 -10.14 1.50
N TRP A 70 0.66 -10.28 1.15
CA TRP A 70 1.07 -10.19 -0.25
C TRP A 70 0.68 -11.42 -1.05
N LEU A 71 0.29 -11.20 -2.31
CA LEU A 71 0.28 -12.27 -3.30
C LEU A 71 1.73 -12.57 -3.74
N GLN A 72 1.94 -13.76 -4.28
CA GLN A 72 3.28 -14.23 -4.65
C GLN A 72 3.97 -13.27 -5.63
N ARG A 73 3.23 -12.75 -6.61
CA ARG A 73 3.71 -11.78 -7.58
C ARG A 73 2.92 -10.48 -7.48
N PRO A 74 3.60 -9.32 -7.47
CA PRO A 74 2.93 -8.02 -7.36
C PRO A 74 1.90 -7.76 -8.47
N GLU A 75 2.14 -8.30 -9.68
CA GLU A 75 1.24 -8.13 -10.83
C GLU A 75 -0.11 -8.86 -10.62
N GLU A 76 -0.14 -9.90 -9.79
CA GLU A 76 -1.37 -10.64 -9.49
C GLU A 76 -2.36 -9.85 -8.64
N GLU A 77 -1.90 -8.77 -8.00
CA GLU A 77 -2.74 -7.85 -7.24
C GLU A 77 -3.52 -6.88 -8.14
N GLN A 78 -3.17 -6.81 -9.42
CA GLN A 78 -3.85 -5.95 -10.38
C GLN A 78 -5.19 -6.56 -10.79
N ILE A 79 -6.27 -5.84 -10.53
CA ILE A 79 -7.64 -6.29 -10.80
C ILE A 79 -8.06 -6.01 -12.23
N ASN A 80 -7.56 -4.92 -12.82
CA ASN A 80 -8.01 -4.44 -14.13
C ASN A 80 -6.85 -4.36 -15.13
N HIS A 81 -6.98 -5.10 -16.23
CA HIS A 81 -6.06 -5.10 -17.39
C HIS A 81 -6.86 -4.68 -18.64
N PRO A 82 -7.12 -3.39 -18.85
CA PRO A 82 -7.98 -2.92 -19.93
C PRO A 82 -7.46 -3.27 -21.33
N GLU A 83 -6.17 -3.59 -21.44
CA GLU A 83 -5.50 -4.03 -22.66
C GLU A 83 -5.75 -5.50 -23.00
N ASP A 84 -6.23 -6.30 -22.07
CA ASP A 84 -6.50 -7.73 -22.27
C ASP A 84 -7.99 -7.97 -22.54
N PRO A 85 -8.41 -8.31 -23.77
CA PRO A 85 -9.80 -8.58 -24.10
C PRO A 85 -10.34 -9.87 -23.45
N HIS A 86 -9.47 -10.72 -22.94
CA HIS A 86 -9.84 -11.98 -22.29
C HIS A 86 -9.74 -11.90 -20.76
N GLN A 87 -9.56 -10.69 -20.22
CA GLN A 87 -9.49 -10.51 -18.78
C GLN A 87 -10.77 -10.96 -18.08
N TYR A 88 -10.57 -11.73 -17.02
CA TYR A 88 -11.64 -12.06 -16.07
C TYR A 88 -11.34 -11.41 -14.72
N TRP A 89 -12.27 -10.67 -14.16
CA TRP A 89 -12.19 -10.01 -12.87
C TRP A 89 -12.26 -11.05 -11.73
N ARG A 90 -11.16 -11.77 -11.49
CA ARG A 90 -11.09 -12.91 -10.57
C ARG A 90 -10.13 -12.70 -9.40
N TYR A 91 -9.75 -11.45 -9.12
CA TYR A 91 -8.95 -11.18 -7.93
C TYR A 91 -9.64 -11.75 -6.70
N ARG A 92 -8.87 -12.50 -5.90
CA ARG A 92 -9.32 -13.01 -4.61
C ARG A 92 -8.34 -12.57 -3.55
N PHE A 93 -8.86 -11.88 -2.55
CA PHE A 93 -8.09 -11.55 -1.37
C PHE A 93 -7.67 -12.84 -0.66
N PRO A 94 -6.40 -12.94 -0.16
CA PRO A 94 -5.85 -14.19 0.37
C PRO A 94 -6.52 -14.68 1.65
N LEU A 95 -7.27 -13.82 2.34
CA LEU A 95 -8.01 -14.16 3.57
C LEU A 95 -9.50 -13.89 3.39
N ALA A 96 -10.35 -14.67 4.08
CA ALA A 96 -11.73 -14.29 4.24
C ALA A 96 -11.82 -13.00 5.07
N LEU A 97 -12.62 -12.02 4.64
CA LEU A 97 -12.75 -10.75 5.35
C LEU A 97 -13.22 -10.91 6.79
N SER A 98 -14.06 -11.94 7.05
CA SER A 98 -14.50 -12.29 8.40
C SER A 98 -13.38 -12.77 9.33
N GLU A 99 -12.27 -13.25 8.76
CA GLU A 99 -11.12 -13.73 9.50
C GLU A 99 -10.01 -12.69 9.63
N LEU A 100 -10.10 -11.57 8.90
CA LEU A 100 -9.03 -10.59 8.81
C LEU A 100 -8.62 -10.05 10.19
N VAL A 101 -9.59 -9.68 11.02
CA VAL A 101 -9.32 -9.13 12.35
C VAL A 101 -8.68 -10.16 13.28
N SER A 102 -9.10 -11.41 13.19
CA SER A 102 -8.58 -12.49 14.06
C SER A 102 -7.22 -13.02 13.61
N LYS A 103 -6.94 -13.03 12.30
CA LYS A 103 -5.69 -13.54 11.74
C LYS A 103 -4.61 -12.47 11.56
N GLN A 104 -5.02 -11.21 11.41
CA GLN A 104 -4.12 -10.06 11.21
C GLN A 104 -4.45 -8.90 12.17
N PRO A 105 -4.48 -9.14 13.50
CA PRO A 105 -4.84 -8.12 14.47
C PRO A 105 -3.87 -6.92 14.46
N ASP A 106 -2.56 -7.18 14.31
CA ASP A 106 -1.54 -6.14 14.33
C ASP A 106 -1.65 -5.21 13.12
N TRP A 107 -1.90 -5.78 11.94
CA TRP A 107 -2.15 -4.99 10.75
C TRP A 107 -3.43 -4.16 10.88
N CYS A 108 -4.51 -4.72 11.40
CA CYS A 108 -5.75 -3.98 11.64
C CYS A 108 -5.54 -2.82 12.63
N CYS A 109 -4.75 -3.03 13.69
CA CYS A 109 -4.37 -1.99 14.64
C CYS A 109 -3.53 -0.90 13.97
N TYR A 110 -2.57 -1.27 13.15
CA TYR A 110 -1.74 -0.34 12.39
C TYR A 110 -2.60 0.53 11.45
N ILE A 111 -3.46 -0.06 10.63
CA ILE A 111 -4.33 0.67 9.70
C ILE A 111 -5.23 1.67 10.47
N ARG A 112 -5.84 1.22 11.56
CA ARG A 112 -6.63 2.12 12.43
C ARG A 112 -5.79 3.27 12.95
N HIS A 113 -4.57 2.99 13.42
CA HIS A 113 -3.67 4.00 13.95
C HIS A 113 -3.33 5.08 12.92
N ILE A 114 -2.91 4.71 11.72
CA ILE A 114 -2.52 5.69 10.69
C ILE A 114 -3.69 6.52 10.18
N ILE A 115 -4.90 5.95 10.09
CA ILE A 115 -6.12 6.70 9.73
C ILE A 115 -6.46 7.74 10.81
N HIS A 116 -6.37 7.36 12.09
CA HIS A 116 -6.60 8.28 13.20
C HIS A 116 -5.54 9.39 13.26
N SER A 117 -4.27 9.03 13.11
CA SER A 117 -3.14 9.99 13.11
C SER A 117 -3.26 11.02 11.99
N ALA A 118 -3.80 10.63 10.84
CA ALA A 118 -4.07 11.52 9.72
C ALA A 118 -5.36 12.35 9.88
N SER A 119 -6.08 12.24 11.02
CA SER A 119 -7.35 12.93 11.29
C SER A 119 -8.42 12.70 10.21
N ARG A 120 -8.42 11.49 9.61
CA ARG A 120 -9.33 11.11 8.51
C ARG A 120 -10.68 10.56 8.99
N ILE A 121 -10.85 10.36 10.28
CA ILE A 121 -12.13 9.95 10.87
C ILE A 121 -12.84 11.20 11.35
N PRO A 122 -14.10 11.44 10.93
CA PRO A 122 -14.90 12.51 11.49
C PRO A 122 -15.01 12.30 13.01
N THR A 123 -14.74 13.34 13.76
CA THR A 123 -15.10 13.37 15.20
C THR A 123 -16.62 13.44 15.26
N LEU A 124 -17.25 12.32 15.61
CA LEU A 124 -18.69 12.30 15.91
C LEU A 124 -18.95 13.03 17.23
#